data_3e017daa6f2d40704cf5f74bb5ae3dbd
#
_entry.id   3e017daa6f2d40704cf5f74bb5ae3dbd
#
_cell.length_a   1.000
_cell.length_b   1.000
_cell.length_c   1.000
_cell.angle_alpha   90.00
_cell.angle_beta   90.00
_cell.angle_gamma   90.00
#
_symmetry.space_group_name_H-M   'P 1'
#
loop_
_entity.id
_entity.type
_entity.pdbx_description
1 polymer ?
#
loop_
_entity_poly.entity_id
_entity_poly.type
_entity_poly.pdbx_seq_one_letter_code
_entity_poly.pdbx_strand_id
1 'polypeptide(L)'
;MMKKDAESLLRETKAILEGHFLLTSGLHSPLYVEKFNVLQHPEYTEKLCEMIADHFRNQGVQTVIGPATGGIILSQVTARLLGTRSIFTERENGKMTLRRGFRVEPGEKVLIVEDIVTTGGAL
;
A
#
# COMPACT_ATOMS: atom_id res chain seq x y z
N MET A 1 26.32 0.17 -4.01
CA MET A 1 25.25 -0.65 -4.60
C MET A 1 24.03 0.21 -4.87
N MET A 2 23.60 0.24 -6.10
CA MET A 2 22.41 1.05 -6.44
C MET A 2 21.14 0.35 -5.96
N LYS A 3 20.29 1.09 -5.24
CA LYS A 3 18.97 0.60 -4.90
C LYS A 3 18.10 0.62 -6.16
N LYS A 4 17.35 -0.45 -6.37
CA LYS A 4 16.34 -0.45 -7.41
C LYS A 4 15.22 0.48 -6.97
N ASP A 5 14.72 1.31 -7.88
CA ASP A 5 13.57 2.14 -7.58
C ASP A 5 12.26 1.33 -7.71
N ALA A 6 11.17 1.93 -7.28
CA ALA A 6 9.87 1.25 -7.30
C ALA A 6 9.44 0.84 -8.71
N GLU A 7 9.67 1.70 -9.70
CA GLU A 7 9.29 1.40 -11.07
C GLU A 7 10.03 0.18 -11.61
N SER A 8 11.35 0.10 -11.33
CA SER A 8 12.17 -1.04 -11.75
C SER A 8 11.66 -2.35 -11.15
N LEU A 9 11.31 -2.33 -9.86
CA LEU A 9 10.76 -3.51 -9.19
C LEU A 9 9.42 -3.92 -9.78
N LEU A 10 8.57 -2.96 -10.09
CA LEU A 10 7.27 -3.22 -10.69
C LEU A 10 7.40 -3.81 -12.09
N ARG A 11 8.34 -3.32 -12.89
CA ARG A 11 8.57 -3.84 -14.25
C ARG A 11 9.20 -5.23 -14.20
N GLU A 12 10.16 -5.44 -13.32
CA GLU A 12 10.84 -6.73 -13.15
C GLU A 12 9.87 -7.85 -12.77
N THR A 13 8.88 -7.54 -11.95
CA THR A 13 7.87 -8.50 -11.50
C THR A 13 6.67 -8.58 -12.43
N LYS A 14 6.69 -7.85 -13.54
CA LYS A 14 5.59 -7.75 -14.52
C LYS A 14 4.31 -7.17 -13.90
N ALA A 15 4.47 -6.32 -12.90
CA ALA A 15 3.34 -5.62 -12.31
C ALA A 15 2.87 -4.45 -13.19
N ILE A 16 3.76 -3.89 -14.02
CA ILE A 16 3.40 -2.90 -15.02
C ILE A 16 3.23 -3.60 -16.36
N LEU A 17 2.02 -3.54 -16.89
CA LEU A 17 1.67 -4.15 -18.17
C LEU A 17 1.50 -3.05 -19.22
N GLU A 18 2.07 -3.27 -20.39
CA GLU A 18 1.93 -2.35 -21.54
C GLU A 18 0.93 -2.91 -22.53
N GLY A 19 0.13 -2.03 -23.14
CA GLY A 19 -0.89 -2.43 -24.08
C GLY A 19 -1.98 -1.38 -24.20
N HIS A 20 -3.22 -1.82 -24.40
CA HIS A 20 -4.38 -0.94 -24.45
C HIS A 20 -5.40 -1.47 -23.44
N PHE A 21 -5.61 -0.73 -22.37
CA PHE A 21 -6.47 -1.16 -21.28
C PHE A 21 -7.62 -0.20 -21.05
N LEU A 22 -8.82 -0.76 -20.85
CA LEU A 22 -10.01 0.00 -20.46
C LEU A 22 -10.07 0.01 -18.94
N LEU A 23 -10.02 1.21 -18.36
CA LEU A 23 -10.09 1.39 -16.91
C LEU A 23 -11.54 1.42 -16.43
N THR A 24 -11.75 1.18 -15.13
CA THR A 24 -13.08 1.25 -14.51
C THR A 24 -13.75 2.61 -14.68
N SER A 25 -12.96 3.67 -14.83
CA SER A 25 -13.47 5.02 -15.10
C SER A 25 -14.04 5.19 -16.51
N GLY A 26 -13.84 4.20 -17.39
CA GLY A 26 -14.19 4.30 -18.81
C GLY A 26 -13.08 4.88 -19.68
N LEU A 27 -12.00 5.35 -19.09
CA LEU A 27 -10.84 5.87 -19.80
C LEU A 27 -9.95 4.71 -20.25
N HIS A 28 -9.13 4.98 -21.28
CA HIS A 28 -8.15 4.01 -21.78
C HIS A 28 -6.76 4.39 -21.33
N SER A 29 -5.91 3.39 -21.11
CA SER A 29 -4.53 3.61 -20.70
C SER A 29 -3.60 2.67 -21.45
N PRO A 30 -2.38 3.13 -21.86
CA PRO A 30 -1.37 2.23 -22.41
C PRO A 30 -0.68 1.37 -21.34
N LEU A 31 -0.91 1.69 -20.07
CA LEU A 31 -0.32 0.95 -18.94
C LEU A 31 -1.41 0.45 -17.99
N TYR A 32 -1.16 -0.69 -17.41
CA TYR A 32 -1.99 -1.27 -16.36
C TYR A 32 -1.08 -1.80 -15.26
N VAL A 33 -1.42 -1.55 -14.00
CA VAL A 33 -0.64 -2.02 -12.86
C VAL A 33 -1.36 -3.21 -12.23
N GLU A 34 -0.72 -4.38 -12.31
CA GLU A 34 -1.18 -5.57 -11.59
C GLU A 34 -0.33 -5.72 -10.34
N LYS A 35 -0.77 -5.07 -9.28
CA LYS A 35 -0.02 -4.95 -8.03
C LYS A 35 0.34 -6.29 -7.39
N PHE A 36 -0.53 -7.29 -7.52
CA PHE A 36 -0.25 -8.58 -6.88
C PHE A 36 0.85 -9.37 -7.57
N ASN A 37 1.25 -8.98 -8.79
CA ASN A 37 2.45 -9.56 -9.41
C ASN A 37 3.72 -9.23 -8.62
N VAL A 38 3.76 -8.09 -7.96
CA VAL A 38 4.90 -7.72 -7.10
C VAL A 38 4.64 -8.12 -5.65
N LEU A 39 3.43 -7.93 -5.15
CA LEU A 39 3.13 -8.17 -3.74
C LEU A 39 3.17 -9.64 -3.33
N GLN A 40 3.04 -10.55 -4.29
CA GLN A 40 3.18 -11.98 -4.01
C GLN A 40 4.62 -12.38 -3.65
N HIS A 41 5.60 -11.54 -3.94
CA HIS A 41 7.01 -11.79 -3.63
C HIS A 41 7.42 -11.00 -2.39
N PRO A 42 7.55 -11.63 -1.21
CA PRO A 42 7.86 -10.91 0.02
C PRO A 42 9.12 -10.06 -0.05
N GLU A 43 10.17 -10.54 -0.74
CA GLU A 43 11.43 -9.79 -0.84
C GLU A 43 11.27 -8.49 -1.63
N TYR A 44 10.42 -8.46 -2.66
CA TYR A 44 10.16 -7.24 -3.42
C TYR A 44 9.20 -6.32 -2.65
N THR A 45 8.20 -6.90 -2.00
CA THR A 45 7.29 -6.14 -1.14
C THR A 45 8.07 -5.42 -0.03
N GLU A 46 9.02 -6.13 0.59
CA GLU A 46 9.86 -5.54 1.63
C GLU A 46 10.68 -4.36 1.10
N LYS A 47 11.25 -4.48 -0.10
CA LYS A 47 12.02 -3.39 -0.70
C LYS A 47 11.16 -2.15 -0.94
N LEU A 48 9.93 -2.34 -1.43
CA LEU A 48 9.00 -1.23 -1.61
C LEU A 48 8.62 -0.59 -0.28
N CYS A 49 8.34 -1.41 0.72
CA CYS A 49 7.97 -0.93 2.04
C CYS A 49 9.14 -0.27 2.78
N GLU A 50 10.38 -0.69 2.50
CA GLU A 50 11.56 0.00 3.03
C GLU A 50 11.63 1.44 2.55
N MET A 51 11.27 1.71 1.30
CA MET A 51 11.23 3.07 0.77
C MET A 51 10.21 3.92 1.52
N ILE A 52 9.04 3.35 1.81
CA ILE A 52 8.00 4.01 2.60
C ILE A 52 8.47 4.23 4.04
N ALA A 53 8.98 3.18 4.67
CA ALA A 53 9.43 3.24 6.06
C ALA A 53 10.56 4.25 6.26
N ASP A 54 11.53 4.28 5.34
CA ASP A 54 12.65 5.21 5.43
C ASP A 54 12.17 6.66 5.36
N HIS A 55 11.17 6.94 4.53
CA HIS A 55 10.61 8.27 4.41
C HIS A 55 9.95 8.75 5.72
N PHE A 56 9.31 7.84 6.45
CA PHE A 56 8.54 8.18 7.64
C PHE A 56 9.21 7.81 8.97
N ARG A 57 10.43 7.27 8.92
CA ARG A 57 11.09 6.67 10.09
C ARG A 57 11.23 7.63 11.30
N ASN A 58 11.43 8.89 11.06
CA ASN A 58 11.67 9.87 12.12
C ASN A 58 10.46 10.76 12.41
N GLN A 59 9.27 10.33 12.00
CA GLN A 59 8.06 11.16 12.16
C GLN A 59 7.14 10.71 13.30
N GLY A 60 7.58 9.73 14.09
CA GLY A 60 6.82 9.29 15.26
C GLY A 60 5.57 8.48 14.93
N VAL A 61 5.56 7.75 13.82
CA VAL A 61 4.43 6.88 13.45
C VAL A 61 4.20 5.84 14.54
N GLN A 62 2.97 5.71 14.99
CA GLN A 62 2.56 4.78 16.04
C GLN A 62 1.78 3.58 15.52
N THR A 63 1.10 3.75 14.39
CA THR A 63 0.28 2.71 13.78
C THR A 63 0.30 2.88 12.27
N VAL A 64 0.38 1.79 11.55
CA VAL A 64 0.24 1.78 10.08
C VAL A 64 -1.11 1.16 9.74
N ILE A 65 -1.86 1.83 8.87
CA ILE A 65 -3.20 1.40 8.48
C ILE A 65 -3.22 1.18 6.98
N GLY A 66 -3.75 0.04 6.55
CA GLY A 66 -3.93 -0.26 5.13
C GLY A 66 -5.38 -0.59 4.82
N PRO A 67 -5.96 0.02 3.77
CA PRO A 67 -7.29 -0.41 3.32
C PRO A 67 -7.25 -1.80 2.69
N ALA A 68 -8.22 -2.66 3.03
CA ALA A 68 -8.37 -3.96 2.39
C ALA A 68 -8.59 -3.76 0.89
N THR A 69 -8.03 -4.57 0.02
CA THR A 69 -7.25 -5.79 0.33
C THR A 69 -5.74 -5.55 0.18
N GLY A 70 -5.32 -4.82 -0.85
CA GLY A 70 -3.90 -4.63 -1.19
C GLY A 70 -3.12 -3.87 -0.13
N GLY A 71 -3.76 -2.95 0.56
CA GLY A 71 -3.12 -2.18 1.62
C GLY A 71 -2.78 -2.99 2.86
N ILE A 72 -3.41 -4.16 3.05
CA ILE A 72 -3.14 -5.01 4.22
C ILE A 72 -1.69 -5.50 4.20
N ILE A 73 -1.26 -6.03 3.07
CA ILE A 73 0.12 -6.54 2.92
C ILE A 73 1.13 -5.41 3.13
N LEU A 74 0.90 -4.28 2.46
CA LEU A 74 1.80 -3.12 2.56
C LEU A 74 1.88 -2.57 3.98
N SER A 75 0.75 -2.47 4.68
CA SER A 75 0.75 -1.97 6.04
C SER A 75 1.47 -2.90 7.00
N GLN A 76 1.29 -4.21 6.83
CA GLN A 76 1.93 -5.21 7.68
C GLN A 76 3.45 -5.14 7.56
N VAL A 77 3.97 -5.10 6.35
CA VAL A 77 5.42 -5.06 6.12
C VAL A 77 6.01 -3.71 6.55
N THR A 78 5.34 -2.61 6.21
CA THR A 78 5.79 -1.27 6.61
C THR A 78 5.82 -1.12 8.13
N ALA A 79 4.79 -1.59 8.82
CA ALA A 79 4.72 -1.54 10.28
C ALA A 79 5.86 -2.36 10.90
N ARG A 80 6.16 -3.52 10.36
CA ARG A 80 7.27 -4.36 10.83
C ARG A 80 8.59 -3.60 10.75
N LEU A 81 8.81 -2.88 9.65
CA LEU A 81 10.04 -2.11 9.45
C LEU A 81 10.11 -0.87 10.35
N LEU A 82 8.97 -0.27 10.68
CA LEU A 82 8.91 0.87 11.58
C LEU A 82 8.81 0.49 13.05
N GLY A 83 8.59 -0.79 13.36
CA GLY A 83 8.44 -1.24 14.74
C GLY A 83 7.11 -0.84 15.36
N THR A 84 6.04 -0.75 14.57
CA THR A 84 4.71 -0.33 15.02
C THR A 84 3.71 -1.47 14.86
N ARG A 85 2.49 -1.24 15.33
CA ARG A 85 1.40 -2.15 15.02
C ARG A 85 0.84 -1.87 13.63
N SER A 86 0.14 -2.85 13.07
CA SER A 86 -0.49 -2.77 11.76
C SER A 86 -1.95 -3.14 11.89
N ILE A 87 -2.83 -2.30 11.36
CA ILE A 87 -4.26 -2.57 11.32
C ILE A 87 -4.77 -2.31 9.92
N PHE A 88 -6.00 -2.68 9.65
CA PHE A 88 -6.57 -2.47 8.33
C PHE A 88 -8.03 -2.07 8.41
N THR A 89 -8.47 -1.37 7.38
CA THR A 89 -9.86 -0.98 7.21
C THR A 89 -10.53 -1.89 6.19
N GLU A 90 -11.82 -2.05 6.33
CA GLU A 90 -12.65 -2.81 5.41
C GLU A 90 -13.86 -1.97 5.02
N ARG A 91 -14.38 -2.21 3.83
CA ARG A 91 -15.56 -1.50 3.38
C ARG A 91 -16.80 -2.07 4.07
N GLU A 92 -17.56 -1.17 4.70
CA GLU A 92 -18.82 -1.50 5.36
C GLU A 92 -19.84 -0.44 4.98
N ASN A 93 -20.92 -0.86 4.35
CA ASN A 93 -21.95 0.06 3.84
C ASN A 93 -21.37 1.16 2.95
N GLY A 94 -20.41 0.77 2.09
CA GLY A 94 -19.77 1.69 1.15
C GLY A 94 -18.66 2.57 1.73
N LYS A 95 -18.37 2.46 3.02
CA LYS A 95 -17.33 3.27 3.69
C LYS A 95 -16.24 2.39 4.27
N MET A 96 -14.99 2.87 4.17
CA MET A 96 -13.87 2.20 4.83
C MET A 96 -13.99 2.43 6.34
N THR A 97 -13.98 1.32 7.09
CA THR A 97 -14.29 1.31 8.50
C THR A 97 -13.29 0.44 9.25
N LEU A 98 -12.91 0.84 10.45
CA LEU A 98 -12.14 -0.01 11.36
C LEU A 98 -13.08 -1.04 11.97
N ARG A 99 -12.76 -2.32 11.78
CA ARG A 99 -13.54 -3.44 12.30
C ARG A 99 -12.64 -4.32 13.17
N ARG A 100 -13.15 -5.45 13.60
CA ARG A 100 -12.37 -6.49 14.31
C ARG A 100 -11.72 -5.99 15.60
N GLY A 101 -12.32 -4.99 16.23
CA GLY A 101 -11.79 -4.43 17.45
C GLY A 101 -10.60 -3.49 17.30
N PHE A 102 -10.22 -3.17 16.06
CA PHE A 102 -9.16 -2.18 15.81
C PHE A 102 -9.62 -0.79 16.28
N ARG A 103 -8.72 -0.10 16.96
CA ARG A 103 -9.00 1.24 17.49
C ARG A 103 -7.79 2.15 17.28
N VAL A 104 -8.10 3.43 17.05
CA VAL A 104 -7.11 4.51 16.97
C VAL A 104 -7.52 5.55 18.00
N GLU A 105 -6.57 5.93 18.85
CA GLU A 105 -6.83 6.91 19.89
C GLU A 105 -6.69 8.34 19.36
N PRO A 106 -7.41 9.32 19.96
CA PRO A 106 -7.21 10.72 19.58
C PRO A 106 -5.75 11.13 19.74
N GLY A 107 -5.20 11.80 18.72
CA GLY A 107 -3.81 12.25 18.74
C GLY A 107 -2.80 11.20 18.33
N GLU A 108 -3.22 9.96 18.09
CA GLU A 108 -2.32 8.90 17.63
C GLU A 108 -1.84 9.22 16.22
N LYS A 109 -0.52 9.10 15.99
CA LYS A 109 0.07 9.32 14.67
C LYS A 109 -0.04 8.06 13.85
N VAL A 110 -0.79 8.13 12.76
CA VAL A 110 -1.02 7.00 11.87
C VAL A 110 -0.42 7.28 10.50
N LEU A 111 0.10 6.22 9.88
CA LEU A 111 0.52 6.23 8.49
C LEU A 111 -0.45 5.35 7.72
N ILE A 112 -1.06 5.92 6.69
CA ILE A 112 -1.98 5.18 5.82
C ILE A 112 -1.20 4.79 4.57
N VAL A 113 -1.19 3.50 4.26
CA VAL A 113 -0.53 2.99 3.05
C VAL A 113 -1.57 2.31 2.17
N GLU A 114 -1.52 2.61 0.88
CA GLU A 114 -2.43 2.06 -0.11
C GLU A 114 -1.64 1.60 -1.31
N ASP A 115 -2.12 0.58 -1.98
CA ASP A 115 -1.48 0.05 -3.18
C ASP A 115 -1.76 0.91 -4.42
N ILE A 116 -2.97 1.41 -4.55
CA ILE A 116 -3.36 2.31 -5.65
C ILE A 116 -4.26 3.40 -5.10
N VAL A 117 -3.88 4.66 -5.36
CA VAL A 117 -4.70 5.82 -5.01
C VAL A 117 -5.22 6.44 -6.30
N THR A 118 -6.54 6.51 -6.44
CA THR A 118 -7.19 7.17 -7.58
C THR A 118 -7.90 8.45 -7.11
N THR A 119 -9.03 8.29 -6.42
CA THR A 119 -9.79 9.43 -5.88
C THR A 119 -9.47 9.69 -4.41
N GLY A 120 -8.80 8.74 -3.74
CA GLY A 120 -8.58 8.80 -2.30
C GLY A 120 -9.77 8.32 -1.47
N GLY A 121 -10.78 7.72 -2.11
CA GLY A 121 -11.99 7.30 -1.41
C GLY A 121 -11.79 6.20 -0.37
N ALA A 122 -10.70 5.43 -0.47
CA ALA A 122 -10.37 4.38 0.50
C ALA A 122 -9.51 4.90 1.67
N LEU A 123 -9.03 6.10 1.56
CA LEU A 123 -8.20 6.73 2.58
C LEU A 123 -9.06 7.55 3.55
#